data_fad5453034b504c5b5e7d3893edb3a5c
#
_entry.id   fad5453034b504c5b5e7d3893edb3a5c
#
_cell.length_a   1.000
_cell.length_b   1.000
_cell.length_c   1.000
_cell.angle_alpha   90.00
_cell.angle_beta   90.00
_cell.angle_gamma   90.00
#
_symmetry.space_group_name_H-M   'P 1'
#
loop_
_entity.id
_entity.type
_entity.pdbx_description
1 polymer ?
#
loop_
_entity_poly.entity_id
_entity_poly.type
_entity_poly.pdbx_seq_one_letter_code
_entity_poly.pdbx_strand_id
1 'polypeptide(L)'
;SKSRMELIHEAVAGRTAVIGAGELVTGADFERAVSSGWTEFAAAGQSVMLNPDLARLVREGRDDLIDRFRDESKNDSYHLPKVLWPWVPDKDGPAKLP
;
A
#
# COMPACT_ATOMS: atom_id res chain seq x y z
N SER A 1 -0.42 5.30 21.67
CA SER A 1 -1.00 3.96 21.47
C SER A 1 -0.16 3.18 20.47
N LYS A 2 -0.20 1.85 20.56
CA LYS A 2 0.57 0.99 19.67
C LYS A 2 -0.18 0.75 18.36
N SER A 3 0.56 0.69 17.25
CA SER A 3 -0.02 0.32 15.96
C SER A 3 -0.37 -1.17 15.95
N ARG A 4 -1.19 -1.56 14.97
CA ARG A 4 -1.53 -2.99 14.79
C ARG A 4 -0.29 -3.82 14.50
N MET A 5 0.64 -3.30 13.70
CA MET A 5 1.89 -4.01 13.37
C MET A 5 2.72 -4.24 14.62
N GLU A 6 2.82 -3.25 15.50
CA GLU A 6 3.57 -3.38 16.75
C GLU A 6 2.96 -4.44 17.66
N LEU A 7 1.63 -4.45 17.79
CA LEU A 7 0.92 -5.44 18.59
C LEU A 7 1.13 -6.88 18.06
N ILE A 8 1.07 -7.05 16.74
CA ILE A 8 1.31 -8.34 16.12
C ILE A 8 2.76 -8.78 16.31
N HIS A 9 3.71 -7.85 16.14
CA HIS A 9 5.12 -8.12 16.37
C HIS A 9 5.36 -8.66 17.79
N GLU A 10 4.78 -8.01 18.79
CA GLU A 10 4.90 -8.44 20.18
C GLU A 10 4.28 -9.83 20.42
N ALA A 11 3.10 -10.08 19.83
CA ALA A 11 2.42 -11.36 19.98
C ALA A 11 3.17 -12.51 19.32
N VAL A 12 3.79 -12.26 18.17
CA VAL A 12 4.58 -13.26 17.44
C VAL A 12 5.89 -13.56 18.15
N ALA A 13 6.49 -12.56 18.80
CA ALA A 13 7.70 -12.71 19.62
C ALA A 13 8.86 -13.41 18.90
N GLY A 14 9.06 -13.09 17.62
CA GLY A 14 10.17 -13.62 16.82
C GLY A 14 10.02 -15.06 16.36
N ARG A 15 8.85 -15.68 16.56
CA ARG A 15 8.63 -17.10 16.21
C ARG A 15 8.44 -17.32 14.72
N THR A 16 8.12 -16.29 13.97
CA THR A 16 7.98 -16.33 12.51
C THR A 16 8.18 -14.95 11.93
N ALA A 17 8.41 -14.87 10.61
CA ALA A 17 8.44 -13.61 9.90
C ALA A 17 7.02 -13.04 9.79
N VAL A 18 6.91 -11.71 9.74
CA VAL A 18 5.64 -10.99 9.61
C VAL A 18 5.66 -10.19 8.32
N ILE A 19 4.58 -10.29 7.55
CA ILE A 19 4.36 -9.46 6.38
C ILE A 19 3.35 -8.39 6.76
N GLY A 20 3.77 -7.13 6.78
CA GLY A 20 2.89 -6.01 7.14
C GLY A 20 2.19 -5.44 5.92
N ALA A 21 0.92 -5.10 6.08
CA ALA A 21 0.11 -4.47 5.04
C ALA A 21 -0.87 -3.49 5.67
N GLY A 22 -1.49 -2.66 4.84
CA GLY A 22 -2.50 -1.69 5.27
C GLY A 22 -2.04 -0.27 5.06
N GLU A 23 -2.66 0.40 4.09
CA GLU A 23 -2.44 1.81 3.78
C GLU A 23 -0.99 2.20 3.48
N LEU A 24 -0.18 1.25 3.01
CA LEU A 24 1.18 1.52 2.56
C LEU A 24 1.12 1.97 1.10
N VAL A 25 1.56 3.18 0.82
CA VAL A 25 1.42 3.79 -0.50
C VAL A 25 2.76 4.23 -1.08
N THR A 26 3.53 5.01 -0.31
CA THR A 26 4.79 5.58 -0.80
C THR A 26 5.99 4.72 -0.43
N GLY A 27 7.12 4.96 -1.10
CA GLY A 27 8.38 4.30 -0.74
C GLY A 27 8.73 4.54 0.73
N ALA A 28 8.48 5.75 1.23
CA ALA A 28 8.70 6.07 2.63
C ALA A 28 7.84 5.23 3.57
N ASP A 29 6.58 4.95 3.17
CA ASP A 29 5.70 4.09 3.97
C ASP A 29 6.24 2.67 4.06
N PHE A 30 6.68 2.10 2.93
CA PHE A 30 7.24 0.75 2.87
C PHE A 30 8.54 0.65 3.66
N GLU A 31 9.42 1.64 3.51
CA GLU A 31 10.67 1.68 4.26
C GLU A 31 10.41 1.72 5.75
N ARG A 32 9.47 2.57 6.19
CA ARG A 32 9.14 2.72 7.61
C ARG A 32 8.54 1.44 8.18
N ALA A 33 7.72 0.72 7.41
CA ALA A 33 7.13 -0.53 7.85
C ALA A 33 8.20 -1.57 8.19
N VAL A 34 9.26 -1.65 7.39
CA VAL A 34 10.36 -2.59 7.63
C VAL A 34 11.36 -2.06 8.64
N SER A 35 11.75 -0.78 8.53
CA SER A 35 12.76 -0.19 9.42
C SER A 35 12.27 -0.05 10.86
N SER A 36 10.96 -0.09 11.09
CA SER A 36 10.40 -0.10 12.45
C SER A 36 10.81 -1.36 13.24
N GLY A 37 11.18 -2.42 12.53
CA GLY A 37 11.48 -3.71 13.14
C GLY A 37 10.24 -4.55 13.44
N TRP A 38 9.03 -4.04 13.15
CA TRP A 38 7.79 -4.75 13.43
C TRP A 38 7.42 -5.76 12.36
N THR A 39 7.88 -5.58 11.14
CA THR A 39 7.63 -6.51 10.04
C THR A 39 8.91 -6.75 9.25
N GLU A 40 9.08 -7.94 8.72
CA GLU A 40 10.22 -8.30 7.89
C GLU A 40 9.97 -7.97 6.43
N PHE A 41 8.69 -7.95 6.03
CA PHE A 41 8.27 -7.67 4.66
C PHE A 41 7.08 -6.71 4.68
N ALA A 42 6.93 -5.95 3.61
CA ALA A 42 5.77 -5.07 3.42
C ALA A 42 5.01 -5.50 2.17
N ALA A 43 3.68 -5.54 2.27
CA ALA A 43 2.82 -5.92 1.17
C ALA A 43 1.93 -4.75 0.74
N ALA A 44 1.63 -4.67 -0.54
CA ALA A 44 0.79 -3.64 -1.10
C ALA A 44 -0.38 -4.26 -1.88
N GLY A 45 -1.58 -3.73 -1.68
CA GLY A 45 -2.77 -4.14 -2.41
C GLY A 45 -3.32 -2.99 -3.25
N GLN A 46 -4.08 -2.10 -2.64
CA GLN A 46 -4.71 -0.98 -3.37
C GLN A 46 -3.69 -0.09 -4.08
N SER A 47 -2.53 0.15 -3.49
CA SER A 47 -1.50 0.99 -4.10
C SER A 47 -0.95 0.39 -5.39
N VAL A 48 -0.89 -0.94 -5.51
CA VAL A 48 -0.48 -1.60 -6.75
C VAL A 48 -1.59 -1.51 -7.79
N MET A 49 -2.86 -1.57 -7.38
CA MET A 49 -3.99 -1.41 -8.31
C MET A 49 -3.95 -0.05 -9.00
N LEU A 50 -3.56 1.00 -8.29
CA LEU A 50 -3.44 2.35 -8.83
C LEU A 50 -2.07 2.62 -9.46
N ASN A 51 -1.05 1.85 -9.09
CA ASN A 51 0.31 2.02 -9.58
C ASN A 51 0.88 0.66 -9.99
N PRO A 52 0.56 0.18 -11.21
CA PRO A 52 1.06 -1.13 -11.67
C PRO A 52 2.58 -1.25 -11.65
N ASP A 53 3.28 -0.13 -11.74
CA ASP A 53 4.74 -0.06 -11.70
C ASP A 53 5.27 0.41 -10.33
N LEU A 54 4.50 0.21 -9.26
CA LEU A 54 4.83 0.69 -7.91
C LEU A 54 6.26 0.30 -7.48
N ALA A 55 6.65 -0.95 -7.69
CA ALA A 55 7.97 -1.42 -7.28
C ALA A 55 9.10 -0.62 -7.94
N ARG A 56 8.94 -0.29 -9.24
CA ARG A 56 9.92 0.52 -9.96
C ARG A 56 9.97 1.94 -9.40
N LEU A 57 8.81 2.55 -9.15
CA LEU A 57 8.73 3.91 -8.62
C LEU A 57 9.37 4.01 -7.23
N VAL A 58 9.14 3.02 -6.39
CA VAL A 58 9.76 2.97 -5.06
C VAL A 58 11.27 2.82 -5.18
N ARG A 59 11.75 1.91 -6.03
CA ARG A 59 13.17 1.67 -6.23
C ARG A 59 13.89 2.91 -6.76
N GLU A 60 13.24 3.70 -7.61
CA GLU A 60 13.80 4.92 -8.19
C GLU A 60 13.62 6.15 -7.31
N GLY A 61 12.99 6.01 -6.14
CA GLY A 61 12.74 7.12 -5.24
C GLY A 61 11.73 8.13 -5.76
N ARG A 62 10.78 7.69 -6.58
CA ARG A 62 9.80 8.56 -7.23
C ARG A 62 8.44 8.53 -6.54
N ASP A 63 8.43 8.79 -5.23
CA ASP A 63 7.19 8.89 -4.45
C ASP A 63 6.24 9.95 -5.02
N ASP A 64 6.77 10.97 -5.68
CA ASP A 64 6.00 12.03 -6.33
C ASP A 64 5.11 11.52 -7.47
N LEU A 65 5.42 10.35 -8.04
CA LEU A 65 4.65 9.75 -9.14
C LEU A 65 3.66 8.69 -8.66
N ILE A 66 3.63 8.40 -7.37
CA ILE A 66 2.73 7.38 -6.83
C ILE A 66 1.35 7.99 -6.53
N ASP A 67 0.31 7.42 -7.13
CA ASP A 67 -1.07 7.86 -6.93
C ASP A 67 -1.68 7.21 -5.68
N ARG A 68 -2.29 8.01 -4.82
CA ARG A 68 -3.05 7.53 -3.65
C ARG A 68 -4.51 7.27 -3.97
N PHE A 69 -5.03 7.97 -4.98
CA PHE A 69 -6.44 7.93 -5.35
C PHE A 69 -6.57 7.74 -6.86
N ARG A 70 -7.67 7.09 -7.27
CA ARG A 70 -7.95 6.93 -8.68
C ARG A 70 -8.17 8.30 -9.33
N ASP A 71 -7.40 8.57 -10.36
CA ASP A 71 -7.53 9.77 -11.18
C ASP A 71 -8.21 9.34 -12.48
N GLU A 72 -9.44 9.82 -12.71
CA GLU A 72 -10.23 9.45 -13.87
C GLU A 72 -9.56 9.73 -15.21
N SER A 73 -8.70 10.74 -15.26
CA SER A 73 -7.95 11.07 -16.47
C SER A 73 -6.91 9.99 -16.83
N LYS A 74 -6.58 9.12 -15.88
CA LYS A 74 -5.59 8.05 -16.04
C LYS A 74 -6.20 6.65 -16.06
N ASN A 75 -7.52 6.53 -16.20
CA ASN A 75 -8.21 5.22 -16.10
C ASN A 75 -7.58 4.15 -16.99
N ASP A 76 -7.17 4.51 -18.22
CA ASP A 76 -6.58 3.56 -19.15
C ASP A 76 -5.21 3.06 -18.69
N SER A 77 -4.47 3.89 -17.94
CA SER A 77 -3.11 3.53 -17.47
C SER A 77 -3.13 2.53 -16.32
N TYR A 78 -4.23 2.44 -15.59
CA TYR A 78 -4.33 1.50 -14.47
C TYR A 78 -4.56 0.06 -14.93
N HIS A 79 -5.07 -0.14 -16.15
CA HIS A 79 -5.45 -1.46 -16.67
C HIS A 79 -6.45 -2.16 -15.74
N LEU A 80 -7.30 -1.39 -15.07
CA LEU A 80 -8.23 -1.87 -14.06
C LEU A 80 -9.66 -1.86 -14.63
N PRO A 81 -10.33 -3.02 -14.70
CA PRO A 81 -11.73 -3.06 -15.17
C PRO A 81 -12.64 -2.20 -14.31
N LYS A 82 -13.63 -1.56 -14.94
CA LYS A 82 -14.56 -0.67 -14.26
C LYS A 82 -15.26 -1.32 -13.05
N VAL A 83 -15.52 -2.61 -13.12
CA VAL A 83 -16.17 -3.35 -12.03
C VAL A 83 -15.33 -3.31 -10.74
N LEU A 84 -14.02 -3.10 -10.85
CA LEU A 84 -13.13 -3.03 -9.71
C LEU A 84 -12.87 -1.61 -9.22
N TRP A 85 -13.35 -0.58 -9.92
CA TRP A 85 -13.11 0.81 -9.51
C TRP A 85 -13.58 1.12 -8.09
N PRO A 86 -14.73 0.60 -7.59
CA PRO A 86 -15.13 0.85 -6.21
C PRO A 86 -14.18 0.26 -5.16
N TRP A 87 -13.29 -0.65 -5.57
CA TRP A 87 -12.34 -1.31 -4.68
C TRP A 87 -11.08 -0.49 -4.42
N VAL A 88 -10.93 0.65 -5.10
CA VAL A 88 -9.79 1.55 -4.90
C VAL A 88 -10.29 2.92 -4.44
N PRO A 89 -9.49 3.65 -3.64
CA PRO A 89 -9.90 4.98 -3.21
C PRO A 89 -9.90 5.97 -4.38
N ASP A 90 -10.79 6.95 -4.33
CA ASP A 90 -10.82 8.06 -5.27
C ASP A 90 -10.78 9.38 -4.49
N LYS A 91 -10.86 10.50 -5.22
CA LYS A 91 -10.79 11.83 -4.61
C LYS A 91 -11.91 12.10 -3.60
N ASP A 92 -13.01 11.34 -3.66
CA ASP A 92 -14.17 11.53 -2.78
C ASP A 92 -14.10 10.64 -1.55
N GLY A 93 -13.06 9.81 -1.41
CA GLY A 93 -12.89 9.02 -0.19
C GLY A 93 -12.26 7.64 -0.41
N PRO A 94 -12.30 6.80 0.65
CA PRO A 94 -11.71 5.48 0.61
C PRO A 94 -12.49 4.52 -0.27
N ALA A 95 -11.91 3.33 -0.52
CA ALA A 95 -12.56 2.28 -1.29
C ALA A 95 -13.97 1.98 -0.75
N LYS A 96 -14.93 1.87 -1.67
CA LYS A 96 -16.34 1.63 -1.34
C LYS A 96 -16.66 0.16 -1.50
N LEU A 97 -16.06 -0.66 -0.63
CA LEU A 97 -16.30 -2.10 -0.64
C LEU A 97 -17.71 -2.42 -0.18
N PRO A 98 -18.34 -3.43 -0.80
CA PRO A 98 -19.66 -3.88 -0.34
C PRO A 98 -19.62 -4.47 1.06
#